data_f1ad8f13fb2d2a2a45ef630b317bd773
#
_entry.id   f1ad8f13fb2d2a2a45ef630b317bd773
#
_cell.length_a   1.000
_cell.length_b   1.000
_cell.length_c   1.000
_cell.angle_alpha   90.00
_cell.angle_beta   90.00
_cell.angle_gamma   90.00
#
_symmetry.space_group_name_H-M   'P 1'
#
loop_
_entity.id
_entity.type
_entity.pdbx_description
1 polymer ?
#
loop_
_entity_poly.entity_id
_entity_poly.type
_entity_poly.pdbx_seq_one_letter_code
_entity_poly.pdbx_strand_id
1 'polypeptide(L)'
;MAKGLVASGRRAPAWPKDALRIGFGIIWLIDAVLKWLPGFRSGYMDTIMGIRDGQPGGLRWWFDFWVNLQHPRAMFFAYLVAAVETLIAVALIIGFARKLTYSAAIVFSLLIWATAEGFGGPYTSGSSDIGTAIIYAVVFAGLLILSYYAGPARYSADYYLEKKISWWWRIAELRRPVPAEAPAQAEIPAPASLVPQPADGAAADGGVSRQLTK
;
A
#
# COMPACT_ATOMS: atom_id res chain seq x y z
N MET A 1 -30.62 31.46 -0.16
CA MET A 1 -30.51 30.24 0.68
C MET A 1 -29.77 29.18 -0.12
N ALA A 2 -28.42 29.10 0.01
CA ALA A 2 -27.62 28.06 -0.62
C ALA A 2 -27.39 26.96 0.43
N LYS A 3 -28.05 25.81 0.26
CA LYS A 3 -27.79 24.60 1.03
C LYS A 3 -26.41 24.08 0.63
N GLY A 4 -25.43 24.22 1.51
CA GLY A 4 -24.13 23.58 1.35
C GLY A 4 -24.27 22.07 1.25
N LEU A 5 -23.94 21.53 0.11
CA LEU A 5 -23.68 20.11 -0.11
C LEU A 5 -22.41 19.73 0.66
N VAL A 6 -22.58 19.31 1.91
CA VAL A 6 -21.53 18.58 2.61
C VAL A 6 -21.40 17.24 1.92
N ALA A 7 -20.45 17.14 0.99
CA ALA A 7 -20.08 15.87 0.42
C ALA A 7 -19.56 14.96 1.55
N SER A 8 -20.40 14.03 1.99
CA SER A 8 -19.97 12.95 2.88
C SER A 8 -18.88 12.16 2.17
N GLY A 9 -17.61 12.43 2.50
CA GLY A 9 -16.46 11.74 1.95
C GLY A 9 -16.53 10.25 2.30
N ARG A 10 -17.19 9.46 1.47
CA ARG A 10 -17.11 8.00 1.55
C ARG A 10 -15.67 7.62 1.34
N ARG A 11 -14.99 7.18 2.40
CA ARG A 11 -13.66 6.57 2.26
C ARG A 11 -13.77 5.40 1.29
N ALA A 12 -12.98 5.42 0.24
CA ALA A 12 -12.93 4.32 -0.72
C ALA A 12 -12.66 2.99 0.03
N PRO A 13 -13.32 1.90 -0.35
CA PRO A 13 -13.09 0.61 0.30
C PRO A 13 -11.63 0.20 0.17
N ALA A 14 -11.02 -0.28 1.25
CA ALA A 14 -9.60 -0.64 1.28
C ALA A 14 -9.31 -2.02 0.66
N TRP A 15 -10.34 -2.86 0.44
CA TRP A 15 -10.17 -4.23 -0.03
C TRP A 15 -9.51 -4.37 -1.42
N PRO A 16 -9.71 -3.46 -2.42
CA PRO A 16 -9.08 -3.65 -3.73
C PRO A 16 -7.55 -3.59 -3.67
N LYS A 17 -7.01 -2.71 -2.80
CA LYS A 17 -5.56 -2.64 -2.56
C LYS A 17 -5.03 -3.94 -1.97
N ASP A 18 -5.73 -4.51 -0.99
CA ASP A 18 -5.31 -5.77 -0.37
C ASP A 18 -5.45 -6.95 -1.33
N ALA A 19 -6.50 -6.99 -2.14
CA ALA A 19 -6.67 -7.99 -3.18
C ALA A 19 -5.53 -7.93 -4.21
N LEU A 20 -5.16 -6.74 -4.67
CA LEU A 20 -4.02 -6.55 -5.57
C LEU A 20 -2.71 -7.01 -4.93
N ARG A 21 -2.45 -6.62 -3.67
CA ARG A 21 -1.26 -7.00 -2.92
C ARG A 21 -1.15 -8.52 -2.76
N ILE A 22 -2.24 -9.16 -2.32
CA ILE A 22 -2.28 -10.61 -2.09
C ILE A 22 -2.15 -11.36 -3.42
N GLY A 23 -2.91 -10.95 -4.44
CA GLY A 23 -2.84 -11.56 -5.78
C GLY A 23 -1.44 -11.47 -6.38
N PHE A 24 -0.81 -10.29 -6.30
CA PHE A 24 0.55 -10.11 -6.75
C PHE A 24 1.56 -10.90 -5.90
N GLY A 25 1.34 -10.98 -4.58
CA GLY A 25 2.13 -11.81 -3.69
C GLY A 25 2.07 -13.30 -4.01
N ILE A 26 0.92 -13.81 -4.45
CA ILE A 26 0.76 -15.21 -4.89
C ILE A 26 1.55 -15.45 -6.19
N ILE A 27 1.46 -14.54 -7.17
CA ILE A 27 2.24 -14.63 -8.41
C ILE A 27 3.74 -14.65 -8.09
N TRP A 28 4.18 -13.75 -7.21
CA TRP A 28 5.57 -13.67 -6.77
C TRP A 28 6.01 -14.91 -6.00
N LEU A 29 5.12 -15.54 -5.22
CA LEU A 29 5.41 -16.79 -4.52
C LEU A 29 5.63 -17.95 -5.50
N ILE A 30 4.82 -18.02 -6.55
CA ILE A 30 5.01 -19.05 -7.60
C ILE A 30 6.38 -18.89 -8.25
N ASP A 31 6.76 -17.67 -8.61
CA ASP A 31 8.08 -17.38 -9.18
C ASP A 31 9.21 -17.73 -8.20
N ALA A 32 9.08 -17.34 -6.93
CA ALA A 32 10.03 -17.68 -5.88
C ALA A 32 10.21 -19.20 -5.71
N VAL A 33 9.13 -20.00 -5.76
CA VAL A 33 9.20 -21.46 -5.70
C VAL A 33 10.02 -22.03 -6.85
N LEU A 34 9.87 -21.48 -8.06
CA LEU A 34 10.67 -21.91 -9.22
C LEU A 34 12.17 -21.69 -9.04
N LYS A 35 12.57 -20.64 -8.27
CA LYS A 35 13.99 -20.38 -7.96
C LYS A 35 14.61 -21.41 -7.02
N TRP A 36 13.80 -22.17 -6.28
CA TRP A 36 14.29 -23.29 -5.46
C TRP A 36 14.51 -24.57 -6.24
N LEU A 37 14.08 -24.65 -7.49
CA LEU A 37 14.29 -25.83 -8.32
C LEU A 37 15.76 -25.99 -8.74
N PRO A 38 16.25 -27.23 -8.90
CA PRO A 38 17.63 -27.49 -9.31
C PRO A 38 18.04 -26.79 -10.62
N GLY A 39 17.11 -26.72 -11.60
CA GLY A 39 17.36 -26.09 -12.90
C GLY A 39 17.74 -24.63 -12.83
N PHE A 40 17.07 -23.84 -11.97
CA PHE A 40 17.44 -22.45 -11.74
C PHE A 40 18.87 -22.33 -11.16
N ARG A 41 19.16 -23.10 -10.13
CA ARG A 41 20.44 -23.02 -9.43
C ARG A 41 21.62 -23.46 -10.30
N SER A 42 21.46 -24.54 -11.06
CA SER A 42 22.51 -25.01 -11.97
C SER A 42 22.73 -24.09 -13.16
N GLY A 43 21.65 -23.48 -13.69
CA GLY A 43 21.71 -22.57 -14.84
C GLY A 43 21.92 -21.11 -14.49
N TYR A 44 22.06 -20.76 -13.19
CA TYR A 44 22.10 -19.38 -12.73
C TYR A 44 23.19 -18.53 -13.41
N MET A 45 24.42 -19.01 -13.39
CA MET A 45 25.55 -18.27 -13.99
C MET A 45 25.53 -18.33 -15.53
N ASP A 46 25.05 -19.41 -16.12
CA ASP A 46 24.92 -19.51 -17.57
C ASP A 46 23.95 -18.44 -18.10
N THR A 47 22.87 -18.20 -17.37
CA THR A 47 21.89 -17.11 -17.67
C THR A 47 22.57 -15.74 -17.60
N ILE A 48 23.28 -15.44 -16.50
CA ILE A 48 23.95 -14.14 -16.30
C ILE A 48 25.04 -13.91 -17.35
N MET A 49 25.85 -14.95 -17.66
CA MET A 49 26.88 -14.86 -18.69
C MET A 49 26.28 -14.70 -20.09
N GLY A 50 25.22 -15.42 -20.40
CA GLY A 50 24.51 -15.29 -21.67
C GLY A 50 23.96 -13.88 -21.90
N ILE A 51 23.37 -13.27 -20.86
CA ILE A 51 22.93 -11.87 -20.90
C ILE A 51 24.11 -10.93 -21.16
N ARG A 52 25.21 -11.10 -20.42
CA ARG A 52 26.44 -10.30 -20.60
C ARG A 52 26.96 -10.38 -22.04
N ASP A 53 27.01 -11.56 -22.61
CA ASP A 53 27.58 -11.78 -23.95
C ASP A 53 26.71 -11.16 -25.06
N GLY A 54 25.40 -11.06 -24.84
CA GLY A 54 24.45 -10.39 -25.74
C GLY A 54 24.49 -8.86 -25.69
N GLN A 55 25.23 -8.24 -24.75
CA GLN A 55 25.19 -6.80 -24.57
C GLN A 55 26.16 -6.03 -25.49
N PRO A 56 25.77 -4.79 -25.92
CA PRO A 56 26.66 -3.91 -26.66
C PRO A 56 27.89 -3.52 -25.83
N GLY A 57 29.01 -3.28 -26.52
CA GLY A 57 30.31 -3.04 -25.88
C GLY A 57 30.32 -1.92 -24.81
N GLY A 58 29.50 -0.90 -24.98
CA GLY A 58 29.41 0.22 -24.03
C GLY A 58 28.82 -0.16 -22.66
N LEU A 59 28.03 -1.24 -22.57
CA LEU A 59 27.42 -1.73 -21.33
C LEU A 59 28.17 -2.91 -20.73
N ARG A 60 29.14 -3.47 -21.45
CA ARG A 60 29.83 -4.70 -21.05
C ARG A 60 30.51 -4.59 -19.69
N TRP A 61 31.07 -3.43 -19.35
CA TRP A 61 31.70 -3.19 -18.04
C TRP A 61 30.77 -3.41 -16.85
N TRP A 62 29.48 -3.06 -17.01
CA TRP A 62 28.44 -3.27 -15.98
C TRP A 62 28.20 -4.78 -15.74
N PHE A 63 28.03 -5.52 -16.83
CA PHE A 63 27.79 -6.96 -16.74
C PHE A 63 29.03 -7.73 -16.31
N ASP A 64 30.25 -7.31 -16.73
CA ASP A 64 31.50 -7.87 -16.26
C ASP A 64 31.65 -7.71 -14.74
N PHE A 65 31.30 -6.55 -14.20
CA PHE A 65 31.29 -6.34 -12.75
C PHE A 65 30.40 -7.37 -12.04
N TRP A 66 29.16 -7.56 -12.49
CA TRP A 66 28.23 -8.48 -11.87
C TRP A 66 28.61 -9.95 -12.06
N VAL A 67 29.11 -10.34 -13.21
CA VAL A 67 29.66 -11.68 -13.47
C VAL A 67 30.83 -11.96 -12.53
N ASN A 68 31.81 -11.07 -12.47
CA ASN A 68 33.00 -11.24 -11.63
C ASN A 68 32.66 -11.31 -10.14
N LEU A 69 31.66 -10.56 -9.69
CA LEU A 69 31.19 -10.57 -8.29
C LEU A 69 30.51 -11.91 -7.95
N GLN A 70 29.70 -12.45 -8.87
CA GLN A 70 28.83 -13.59 -8.60
C GLN A 70 29.46 -14.93 -8.94
N HIS A 71 30.27 -15.00 -9.98
CA HIS A 71 30.84 -16.24 -10.50
C HIS A 71 31.56 -17.09 -9.43
N PRO A 72 32.42 -16.53 -8.55
CA PRO A 72 33.10 -17.32 -7.53
C PRO A 72 32.16 -17.91 -6.47
N ARG A 73 30.92 -17.39 -6.39
CA ARG A 73 29.93 -17.75 -5.37
C ARG A 73 28.54 -17.95 -5.98
N ALA A 74 28.49 -18.49 -7.18
CA ALA A 74 27.24 -18.63 -7.95
C ALA A 74 26.10 -19.27 -7.17
N MET A 75 26.38 -20.36 -6.46
CA MET A 75 25.37 -21.05 -5.66
C MET A 75 24.84 -20.19 -4.50
N PHE A 76 25.70 -19.41 -3.86
CA PHE A 76 25.28 -18.48 -2.81
C PHE A 76 24.32 -17.42 -3.37
N PHE A 77 24.64 -16.83 -4.52
CA PHE A 77 23.76 -15.83 -5.15
C PHE A 77 22.44 -16.43 -5.64
N ALA A 78 22.45 -17.64 -6.19
CA ALA A 78 21.23 -18.34 -6.58
C ALA A 78 20.29 -18.57 -5.37
N TYR A 79 20.82 -19.03 -4.24
CA TYR A 79 20.04 -19.16 -3.01
C TYR A 79 19.60 -17.81 -2.42
N LEU A 80 20.46 -16.80 -2.50
CA LEU A 80 20.12 -15.46 -2.03
C LEU A 80 18.93 -14.89 -2.80
N VAL A 81 18.94 -15.01 -4.13
CA VAL A 81 17.80 -14.60 -4.96
C VAL A 81 16.53 -15.34 -4.56
N ALA A 82 16.58 -16.68 -4.48
CA ALA A 82 15.43 -17.50 -4.08
C ALA A 82 14.90 -17.11 -2.69
N ALA A 83 15.79 -16.86 -1.72
CA ALA A 83 15.41 -16.47 -0.36
C ALA A 83 14.78 -15.07 -0.34
N VAL A 84 15.35 -14.08 -1.02
CA VAL A 84 14.82 -12.71 -1.09
C VAL A 84 13.46 -12.69 -1.74
N GLU A 85 13.27 -13.39 -2.87
CA GLU A 85 11.98 -13.50 -3.54
C GLU A 85 10.94 -14.16 -2.63
N THR A 86 11.30 -15.22 -1.92
CA THR A 86 10.39 -15.88 -0.96
C THR A 86 10.00 -14.94 0.17
N LEU A 87 10.94 -14.18 0.74
CA LEU A 87 10.65 -13.21 1.80
C LEU A 87 9.73 -12.10 1.32
N ILE A 88 9.97 -11.57 0.11
CA ILE A 88 9.10 -10.55 -0.50
C ILE A 88 7.69 -11.13 -0.70
N ALA A 89 7.57 -12.32 -1.28
CA ALA A 89 6.29 -12.99 -1.54
C ALA A 89 5.48 -13.19 -0.26
N VAL A 90 6.10 -13.75 0.79
CA VAL A 90 5.46 -13.96 2.09
C VAL A 90 5.06 -12.64 2.72
N ALA A 91 5.96 -11.65 2.73
CA ALA A 91 5.66 -10.32 3.29
C ALA A 91 4.52 -9.62 2.54
N LEU A 92 4.42 -9.79 1.22
CA LEU A 92 3.28 -9.31 0.42
C LEU A 92 1.98 -9.96 0.84
N ILE A 93 1.93 -11.29 0.91
CA ILE A 93 0.71 -12.03 1.22
C ILE A 93 0.18 -11.65 2.60
N ILE A 94 1.05 -11.66 3.63
CA ILE A 94 0.65 -11.35 5.01
C ILE A 94 0.53 -9.84 5.27
N GLY A 95 1.07 -8.99 4.41
CA GLY A 95 1.08 -7.53 4.59
C GLY A 95 1.98 -7.08 5.74
N PHE A 96 3.24 -7.54 5.72
CA PHE A 96 4.24 -7.28 6.75
C PHE A 96 5.21 -6.18 6.31
N ALA A 97 5.44 -5.18 7.18
CA ALA A 97 6.37 -4.07 6.96
C ALA A 97 6.23 -3.47 5.54
N ARG A 98 5.01 -3.18 5.12
CA ARG A 98 4.62 -2.90 3.72
C ARG A 98 5.49 -1.86 3.03
N LYS A 99 5.77 -0.73 3.68
CA LYS A 99 6.65 0.30 3.13
C LYS A 99 8.04 -0.25 2.84
N LEU A 100 8.64 -0.95 3.81
CA LEU A 100 9.97 -1.55 3.65
C LEU A 100 9.95 -2.62 2.56
N THR A 101 8.95 -3.52 2.58
CA THR A 101 8.78 -4.59 1.60
C THR A 101 8.66 -4.05 0.19
N TYR A 102 7.78 -3.07 -0.06
CA TYR A 102 7.62 -2.50 -1.40
C TYR A 102 8.87 -1.76 -1.87
N SER A 103 9.51 -0.99 -0.99
CA SER A 103 10.75 -0.29 -1.34
C SER A 103 11.89 -1.26 -1.66
N ALA A 104 12.06 -2.31 -0.86
CA ALA A 104 13.05 -3.34 -1.11
C ALA A 104 12.75 -4.11 -2.40
N ALA A 105 11.48 -4.44 -2.65
CA ALA A 105 11.06 -5.13 -3.85
C ALA A 105 11.24 -4.28 -5.12
N ILE A 106 11.03 -2.96 -5.07
CA ILE A 106 11.36 -2.05 -6.17
C ILE A 106 12.85 -2.12 -6.49
N VAL A 107 13.71 -1.95 -5.47
CA VAL A 107 15.16 -1.98 -5.65
C VAL A 107 15.61 -3.34 -6.18
N PHE A 108 15.09 -4.43 -5.63
CA PHE A 108 15.42 -5.78 -6.05
C PHE A 108 14.97 -6.06 -7.49
N SER A 109 13.75 -5.67 -7.87
CA SER A 109 13.24 -5.81 -9.24
C SER A 109 14.09 -5.00 -10.24
N LEU A 110 14.45 -3.77 -9.90
CA LEU A 110 15.33 -2.94 -10.74
C LEU A 110 16.72 -3.57 -10.88
N LEU A 111 17.23 -4.20 -9.83
CA LEU A 111 18.50 -4.91 -9.88
C LEU A 111 18.42 -6.13 -10.80
N ILE A 112 17.36 -6.95 -10.72
CA ILE A 112 17.13 -8.05 -11.65
C ILE A 112 17.05 -7.54 -13.08
N TRP A 113 16.27 -6.49 -13.32
CA TRP A 113 16.13 -5.87 -14.63
C TRP A 113 17.47 -5.41 -15.20
N ALA A 114 18.29 -4.75 -14.37
CA ALA A 114 19.60 -4.23 -14.78
C ALA A 114 20.68 -5.30 -14.93
N THR A 115 20.48 -6.52 -14.43
CA THR A 115 21.47 -7.62 -14.46
C THR A 115 20.97 -8.81 -15.25
N ALA A 116 20.08 -9.61 -14.68
CA ALA A 116 19.63 -10.89 -15.24
C ALA A 116 18.69 -10.71 -16.47
N GLU A 117 18.07 -9.54 -16.64
CA GLU A 117 17.27 -9.22 -17.84
C GLU A 117 17.96 -8.25 -18.79
N GLY A 118 19.21 -7.86 -18.52
CA GLY A 118 20.02 -7.04 -19.44
C GLY A 118 19.39 -5.71 -19.80
N PHE A 119 18.69 -5.04 -18.85
CA PHE A 119 17.85 -3.85 -19.07
C PHE A 119 16.69 -4.10 -20.06
N GLY A 120 16.27 -5.37 -20.27
CA GLY A 120 15.31 -5.75 -21.31
C GLY A 120 15.88 -5.74 -22.73
N GLY A 121 17.19 -5.51 -22.90
CA GLY A 121 17.87 -5.41 -24.19
C GLY A 121 18.62 -6.66 -24.62
N PRO A 122 19.33 -6.57 -25.74
CA PRO A 122 19.49 -5.38 -26.60
C PRO A 122 18.23 -5.06 -27.43
N TYR A 123 17.89 -3.77 -27.53
CA TYR A 123 16.71 -3.33 -28.31
C TYR A 123 17.03 -3.33 -29.81
N THR A 124 16.91 -4.50 -30.41
CA THR A 124 17.12 -4.74 -31.84
C THR A 124 15.81 -5.20 -32.50
N SER A 125 15.84 -5.46 -33.81
CA SER A 125 14.68 -5.95 -34.54
C SER A 125 14.11 -7.30 -34.03
N GLY A 126 14.87 -8.03 -33.22
CA GLY A 126 14.44 -9.30 -32.61
C GLY A 126 13.97 -9.14 -31.13
N SER A 127 13.97 -7.94 -30.58
CA SER A 127 13.52 -7.71 -29.19
C SER A 127 12.00 -7.84 -29.09
N SER A 128 11.50 -8.56 -28.09
CA SER A 128 10.08 -8.87 -27.91
C SER A 128 9.45 -8.14 -26.72
N ASP A 129 10.24 -7.74 -25.72
CA ASP A 129 9.72 -7.08 -24.51
C ASP A 129 10.79 -6.20 -23.82
N ILE A 130 10.37 -5.47 -22.79
CA ILE A 130 11.22 -4.59 -21.98
C ILE A 130 11.81 -5.29 -20.74
N GLY A 131 11.48 -6.56 -20.53
CA GLY A 131 11.77 -7.29 -19.31
C GLY A 131 10.63 -7.27 -18.30
N THR A 132 10.49 -8.35 -17.56
CA THR A 132 9.39 -8.53 -16.59
C THR A 132 9.64 -7.78 -15.29
N ALA A 133 10.89 -7.71 -14.84
CA ALA A 133 11.23 -7.14 -13.54
C ALA A 133 10.99 -5.62 -13.47
N ILE A 134 11.09 -4.87 -14.58
CA ILE A 134 10.72 -3.45 -14.59
C ILE A 134 9.21 -3.26 -14.39
N ILE A 135 8.39 -4.16 -14.92
CA ILE A 135 6.94 -4.15 -14.72
C ILE A 135 6.63 -4.39 -13.24
N TYR A 136 7.33 -5.33 -12.61
CA TYR A 136 7.20 -5.59 -11.18
C TYR A 136 7.56 -4.37 -10.34
N ALA A 137 8.65 -3.67 -10.68
CA ALA A 137 9.03 -2.44 -10.00
C ALA A 137 7.91 -1.38 -10.06
N VAL A 138 7.24 -1.23 -11.21
CA VAL A 138 6.10 -0.31 -11.37
C VAL A 138 4.90 -0.75 -10.53
N VAL A 139 4.58 -2.03 -10.46
CA VAL A 139 3.50 -2.57 -9.62
C VAL A 139 3.79 -2.30 -8.14
N PHE A 140 5.01 -2.53 -7.67
CA PHE A 140 5.42 -2.23 -6.29
C PHE A 140 5.35 -0.73 -5.99
N ALA A 141 5.76 0.13 -6.92
CA ALA A 141 5.62 1.57 -6.78
C ALA A 141 4.14 1.97 -6.69
N GLY A 142 3.28 1.37 -7.50
CA GLY A 142 1.83 1.55 -7.42
C GLY A 142 1.25 1.13 -6.06
N LEU A 143 1.64 -0.03 -5.53
CA LEU A 143 1.24 -0.50 -4.20
C LEU A 143 1.72 0.44 -3.09
N LEU A 144 2.94 0.98 -3.21
CA LEU A 144 3.49 1.94 -2.27
C LEU A 144 2.68 3.24 -2.26
N ILE A 145 2.34 3.77 -3.45
CA ILE A 145 1.51 4.97 -3.61
C ILE A 145 0.10 4.72 -3.05
N LEU A 146 -0.53 3.59 -3.38
CA LEU A 146 -1.85 3.23 -2.86
C LEU A 146 -1.85 3.11 -1.33
N SER A 147 -0.75 2.68 -0.73
CA SER A 147 -0.60 2.62 0.73
C SER A 147 -0.59 4.00 1.39
N TYR A 148 -0.14 5.05 0.69
CA TYR A 148 -0.19 6.43 1.18
C TYR A 148 -1.63 6.92 1.36
N TYR A 149 -2.53 6.57 0.43
CA TYR A 149 -3.91 7.08 0.43
C TYR A 149 -4.87 6.22 1.27
N ALA A 150 -4.65 4.92 1.36
CA ALA A 150 -5.64 3.97 1.87
C ALA A 150 -5.30 3.37 3.26
N GLY A 151 -4.22 3.77 3.91
CA GLY A 151 -3.85 3.31 5.26
C GLY A 151 -3.79 1.78 5.46
N PRO A 152 -3.56 1.29 6.70
CA PRO A 152 -3.52 -0.12 7.01
C PRO A 152 -4.92 -0.74 6.95
N ALA A 153 -5.04 -1.91 6.31
CA ALA A 153 -6.26 -2.67 6.26
C ALA A 153 -6.24 -3.84 7.26
N ARG A 154 -7.41 -4.30 7.66
CA ARG A 154 -7.56 -5.40 8.64
C ARG A 154 -6.93 -6.72 8.20
N TYR A 155 -6.72 -6.90 6.90
CA TYR A 155 -6.10 -8.08 6.30
C TYR A 155 -4.57 -7.97 6.18
N SER A 156 -3.93 -7.21 7.05
CA SER A 156 -2.49 -6.96 7.06
C SER A 156 -1.93 -7.22 8.45
N ALA A 157 -0.78 -7.89 8.53
CA ALA A 157 -0.05 -8.07 9.78
C ALA A 157 0.31 -6.72 10.42
N ASP A 158 0.62 -5.71 9.59
CA ASP A 158 0.94 -4.36 10.04
C ASP A 158 -0.20 -3.74 10.85
N TYR A 159 -1.47 -3.99 10.49
CA TYR A 159 -2.61 -3.48 11.24
C TYR A 159 -2.62 -3.92 12.71
N TYR A 160 -2.20 -5.14 12.98
CA TYR A 160 -2.13 -5.69 14.34
C TYR A 160 -0.84 -5.26 15.06
N LEU A 161 0.26 -5.18 14.33
CA LEU A 161 1.56 -4.79 14.88
C LEU A 161 1.60 -3.31 15.27
N GLU A 162 0.99 -2.43 14.50
CA GLU A 162 0.87 -1.00 14.81
C GLU A 162 0.10 -0.72 16.11
N LYS A 163 -0.85 -1.61 16.47
CA LYS A 163 -1.58 -1.50 17.74
C LYS A 163 -0.73 -1.91 18.95
N LYS A 164 0.28 -2.76 18.76
CA LYS A 164 1.12 -3.28 19.83
C LYS A 164 2.46 -2.54 19.92
N ILE A 165 2.98 -2.05 18.82
CA ILE A 165 4.33 -1.50 18.70
C ILE A 165 4.22 -0.07 18.14
N SER A 166 4.42 0.93 19.00
CA SER A 166 4.20 2.34 18.69
C SER A 166 5.07 2.90 17.56
N TRP A 167 6.25 2.33 17.29
CA TRP A 167 7.14 2.78 16.23
C TRP A 167 6.98 2.02 14.92
N TRP A 168 6.16 0.93 14.89
CA TRP A 168 6.00 0.04 13.74
C TRP A 168 5.57 0.75 12.45
N TRP A 169 4.74 1.77 12.57
CA TRP A 169 4.29 2.58 11.45
C TRP A 169 5.43 3.14 10.59
N ARG A 170 6.65 3.33 11.16
CA ARG A 170 7.81 3.86 10.41
C ARG A 170 8.24 2.96 9.28
N ILE A 171 8.07 1.65 9.40
CA ILE A 171 8.43 0.65 8.40
C ILE A 171 7.21 0.09 7.64
N ALA A 172 6.02 0.28 8.19
CA ALA A 172 4.77 -0.18 7.60
C ALA A 172 4.10 0.87 6.73
N GLU A 173 4.14 2.17 7.13
CA GLU A 173 3.37 3.23 6.50
C GLU A 173 4.25 4.38 6.00
N LEU A 174 3.80 5.02 4.92
CA LEU A 174 4.42 6.25 4.41
C LEU A 174 4.03 7.47 5.24
N ARG A 175 2.90 7.40 5.91
CA ARG A 175 2.34 8.50 6.72
C ARG A 175 1.96 7.97 8.09
N ARG A 176 2.19 8.76 9.13
CA ARG A 176 1.75 8.41 10.49
C ARG A 176 0.22 8.20 10.48
N PRO A 177 -0.29 7.08 10.98
CA PRO A 177 -1.72 6.89 11.13
C PRO A 177 -2.30 8.02 11.98
N VAL A 178 -3.28 8.73 11.46
CA VAL A 178 -4.05 9.67 12.24
C VAL A 178 -4.92 8.84 13.17
N PRO A 179 -4.87 9.03 14.50
CA PRO A 179 -5.81 8.37 15.40
C PRO A 179 -7.23 8.59 14.85
N ALA A 180 -8.04 7.53 14.79
CA ALA A 180 -9.44 7.71 14.49
C ALA A 180 -9.97 8.70 15.52
N GLU A 181 -10.40 9.89 15.08
CA GLU A 181 -11.13 10.81 15.95
C GLU A 181 -12.20 9.99 16.65
N ALA A 182 -12.17 9.99 17.99
CA ALA A 182 -13.26 9.44 18.76
C ALA A 182 -14.54 10.01 18.13
N PRO A 183 -15.57 9.17 17.86
CA PRO A 183 -16.81 9.67 17.31
C PRO A 183 -17.18 10.90 18.13
N ALA A 184 -17.30 12.05 17.46
CA ALA A 184 -17.69 13.28 18.13
C ALA A 184 -18.81 12.91 19.07
N GLN A 185 -18.56 13.02 20.38
CA GLN A 185 -19.58 12.76 21.36
C GLN A 185 -20.78 13.53 20.85
N ALA A 186 -21.83 12.81 20.46
CA ALA A 186 -23.05 13.43 20.04
C ALA A 186 -23.34 14.45 21.15
N GLU A 187 -23.23 15.72 20.82
CA GLU A 187 -23.49 16.80 21.75
C GLU A 187 -24.90 16.50 22.26
N ILE A 188 -24.96 15.97 23.47
CA ILE A 188 -26.25 15.70 24.13
C ILE A 188 -26.92 17.06 24.11
N PRO A 189 -28.04 17.24 23.38
CA PRO A 189 -28.71 18.52 23.37
C PRO A 189 -28.94 18.88 24.83
N ALA A 190 -28.42 20.04 25.25
CA ALA A 190 -28.67 20.53 26.59
C ALA A 190 -30.18 20.39 26.85
N PRO A 191 -30.59 19.84 28.00
CA PRO A 191 -32.00 19.72 28.31
C PRO A 191 -32.63 21.10 28.13
N ALA A 192 -33.63 21.17 27.27
CA ALA A 192 -34.36 22.41 26.99
C ALA A 192 -34.67 23.05 28.34
N SER A 193 -34.02 24.16 28.59
CA SER A 193 -34.32 24.96 29.78
C SER A 193 -35.84 25.18 29.78
N LEU A 194 -36.50 24.62 30.80
CA LEU A 194 -37.89 24.88 31.08
C LEU A 194 -38.07 26.38 31.14
N VAL A 195 -38.54 26.98 30.06
CA VAL A 195 -39.05 28.36 30.06
C VAL A 195 -40.20 28.36 31.04
N PRO A 196 -40.17 29.13 32.13
CA PRO A 196 -41.30 29.22 33.03
C PRO A 196 -42.52 29.71 32.23
N GLN A 197 -43.58 28.90 32.16
CA GLN A 197 -44.83 29.30 31.58
C GLN A 197 -45.42 30.42 32.46
N PRO A 198 -45.80 31.61 31.92
CA PRO A 198 -46.46 32.62 32.73
C PRO A 198 -47.75 32.04 33.31
N ALA A 199 -47.90 32.16 34.59
CA ALA A 199 -49.08 31.77 35.32
C ALA A 199 -50.24 32.63 34.85
N ASP A 200 -51.13 32.05 34.10
CA ASP A 200 -52.47 32.58 33.91
C ASP A 200 -53.24 32.35 35.23
N GLY A 201 -53.39 33.39 35.94
CA GLY A 201 -54.14 33.37 37.19
C GLY A 201 -54.61 34.72 37.59
N ALA A 202 -55.81 35.02 37.33
CA ALA A 202 -56.75 35.55 38.27
C ALA A 202 -57.86 36.34 37.57
N ALA A 203 -59.00 35.71 37.58
CA ALA A 203 -60.29 36.38 37.40
C ALA A 203 -60.55 37.31 38.54
N ALA A 204 -61.10 38.47 38.27
CA ALA A 204 -61.99 39.22 39.13
C ALA A 204 -62.74 40.14 38.20
N ASP A 205 -63.95 39.87 37.95
CA ASP A 205 -65.18 40.15 38.65
C ASP A 205 -65.45 41.69 38.79
N GLY A 206 -66.62 42.09 38.37
CA GLY A 206 -67.17 43.31 38.83
C GLY A 206 -67.60 44.35 37.81
N GLY A 207 -68.86 44.29 37.42
CA GLY A 207 -69.71 45.43 37.62
C GLY A 207 -70.16 46.21 36.36
N VAL A 208 -71.32 45.84 35.85
CA VAL A 208 -72.52 46.60 35.92
C VAL A 208 -72.55 48.02 35.32
N SER A 209 -73.42 48.15 34.39
CA SER A 209 -74.35 49.26 34.16
C SER A 209 -74.10 50.24 33.03
N ARG A 210 -75.10 50.19 32.20
CA ARG A 210 -76.03 51.29 31.74
C ARG A 210 -75.47 52.22 30.66
N GLN A 211 -76.23 52.07 29.64
CA GLN A 211 -77.23 53.03 29.12
C GLN A 211 -76.79 54.14 28.19
N LEU A 212 -77.35 54.11 27.09
CA LEU A 212 -78.29 55.03 26.43
C LEU A 212 -77.73 55.97 25.36
N THR A 213 -78.37 55.82 24.22
CA THR A 213 -78.87 56.84 23.27
C THR A 213 -77.86 57.77 22.58
N LYS A 214 -77.80 57.79 21.39
CA LYS A 214 -78.65 58.25 20.29
C LYS A 214 -78.11 57.78 18.94
#